data_dcfd182306947c4d85ea49f8506ebe10
#
_entry.id   dcfd182306947c4d85ea49f8506ebe10
#
_cell.length_a   1.000
_cell.length_b   1.000
_cell.length_c   1.000
_cell.angle_alpha   90.00
_cell.angle_beta   90.00
_cell.angle_gamma   90.00
#
_symmetry.space_group_name_H-M   'P 1'
#
loop_
_entity.id
_entity.type
_entity.pdbx_description
1 polymer ?
#
loop_
_entity_poly.entity_id
_entity_poly.type
_entity_poly.pdbx_seq_one_letter_code
_entity_poly.pdbx_strand_id
1 'polypeptide(L)'
;MPFRRLPLPLLCALAGALNLFAAPADFTVESPGDGRKFRLTEAKGKYVALHFLLKTECPVCLRHTRDYAQRGETLPDVVQVFLKPDSAEEIKSWTDKLGEPAAKGVTIYRDADASLAKAFAIPDGYAFHGQSVHFPALVLLDPAGREVFRHVGKNNGDRFGFDQLAAKLAELKATAAKVSPAPLAQYNLGAGQLALQGYDPVAYFAAAKPTPGKADITVQYRGVTYRFASDENRKRFLAAPEQHVPTYGGWCATAMAKGEKVEIDPANFKVTNGRLFLFYKGLWGNARKDWDKDEPAQAAKADAHWKKFANE
;
A
#
# COMPACT_ATOMS: atom_id res chain seq x y z
N MET A 1 4.77 -39.74 -47.13
CA MET A 1 4.71 -38.28 -46.88
C MET A 1 4.75 -38.07 -45.40
N PRO A 2 5.82 -37.45 -44.82
CA PRO A 2 5.92 -37.27 -43.38
C PRO A 2 5.32 -35.90 -42.99
N PHE A 3 4.44 -35.93 -42.00
CA PHE A 3 3.87 -34.75 -41.38
C PHE A 3 4.93 -33.94 -40.62
N ARG A 4 5.19 -32.73 -41.09
CA ARG A 4 6.00 -31.71 -40.38
C ARG A 4 5.19 -31.15 -39.20
N ARG A 5 5.66 -31.39 -37.98
CA ARG A 5 5.18 -30.68 -36.77
C ARG A 5 5.81 -29.30 -36.74
N LEU A 6 4.98 -28.27 -36.75
CA LEU A 6 5.39 -26.88 -36.44
C LEU A 6 5.64 -26.76 -34.93
N PRO A 7 6.69 -26.06 -34.49
CA PRO A 7 6.89 -25.77 -33.09
C PRO A 7 5.93 -24.63 -32.64
N LEU A 8 5.21 -24.84 -31.53
CA LEU A 8 4.48 -23.81 -30.78
C LEU A 8 5.50 -22.78 -30.24
N PRO A 9 5.22 -21.47 -30.31
CA PRO A 9 6.03 -20.49 -29.66
C PRO A 9 5.80 -20.55 -28.15
N LEU A 10 6.89 -20.75 -27.42
CA LEU A 10 6.95 -20.66 -25.97
C LEU A 10 6.72 -19.19 -25.56
N LEU A 11 5.52 -18.88 -25.10
CA LEU A 11 5.21 -17.57 -24.49
C LEU A 11 5.94 -17.54 -23.13
N CYS A 12 7.12 -16.93 -23.09
CA CYS A 12 7.74 -16.53 -21.84
C CYS A 12 6.91 -15.41 -21.21
N ALA A 13 6.04 -15.76 -20.27
CA ALA A 13 5.45 -14.80 -19.34
C ALA A 13 6.57 -14.28 -18.43
N LEU A 14 7.08 -13.09 -18.73
CA LEU A 14 7.87 -12.31 -17.77
C LEU A 14 6.95 -11.93 -16.60
N ALA A 15 6.89 -12.80 -15.60
CA ALA A 15 6.44 -12.42 -14.28
C ALA A 15 7.52 -11.49 -13.69
N GLY A 16 7.34 -10.19 -13.86
CA GLY A 16 8.12 -9.19 -13.15
C GLY A 16 7.93 -9.42 -11.65
N ALA A 17 8.91 -10.00 -10.99
CA ALA A 17 8.98 -10.00 -9.54
C ALA A 17 9.04 -8.55 -9.07
N LEU A 18 7.92 -8.01 -8.60
CA LEU A 18 7.89 -6.82 -7.76
C LEU A 18 8.68 -7.20 -6.49
N ASN A 19 9.95 -6.83 -6.45
CA ASN A 19 10.71 -6.79 -5.22
C ASN A 19 10.08 -5.71 -4.33
N LEU A 20 9.10 -6.11 -3.55
CA LEU A 20 8.55 -5.31 -2.46
C LEU A 20 9.63 -5.21 -1.37
N PHE A 21 10.53 -4.24 -1.51
CA PHE A 21 11.27 -3.77 -0.36
C PHE A 21 10.23 -3.21 0.61
N ALA A 22 10.15 -3.79 1.80
CA ALA A 22 9.25 -3.30 2.82
C ALA A 22 9.71 -1.90 3.21
N ALA A 23 8.97 -0.87 2.80
CA ALA A 23 9.18 0.49 3.29
C ALA A 23 9.18 0.49 4.82
N PRO A 24 9.97 1.35 5.48
CA PRO A 24 9.95 1.47 6.93
C PRO A 24 8.52 1.64 7.43
N ALA A 25 8.12 0.88 8.44
CA ALA A 25 6.75 0.90 8.98
C ALA A 25 6.35 2.28 9.54
N ASP A 26 7.31 3.03 10.06
CA ASP A 26 7.20 4.43 10.47
C ASP A 26 8.58 5.07 10.47
N PHE A 27 8.64 6.39 10.30
CA PHE A 27 9.86 7.17 10.43
C PHE A 27 9.52 8.62 10.78
N THR A 28 10.49 9.31 11.35
CA THR A 28 10.41 10.74 11.65
C THR A 28 11.64 11.44 11.08
N VAL A 29 11.42 12.56 10.41
CA VAL A 29 12.50 13.46 9.94
C VAL A 29 12.23 14.87 10.44
N GLU A 30 13.30 15.65 10.61
CA GLU A 30 13.24 17.01 11.16
C GLU A 30 13.88 17.99 10.20
N SER A 31 13.27 19.17 10.08
CA SER A 31 13.80 20.29 9.31
C SER A 31 14.77 21.09 10.19
N PRO A 32 16.02 21.25 9.75
CA PRO A 32 17.00 22.07 10.49
C PRO A 32 16.73 23.58 10.40
N GLY A 33 15.86 24.00 9.47
CA GLY A 33 15.55 25.42 9.27
C GLY A 33 14.58 25.99 10.32
N ASP A 34 13.56 25.23 10.66
CA ASP A 34 12.46 25.66 11.53
C ASP A 34 12.06 24.64 12.60
N GLY A 35 12.76 23.53 12.72
CA GLY A 35 12.50 22.49 13.70
C GLY A 35 11.22 21.68 13.46
N ARG A 36 10.52 21.91 12.33
CA ARG A 36 9.33 21.12 12.00
C ARG A 36 9.68 19.64 11.85
N LYS A 37 8.82 18.79 12.38
CA LYS A 37 8.95 17.34 12.26
C LYS A 37 7.88 16.81 11.31
N PHE A 38 8.25 15.84 10.51
CA PHE A 38 7.33 15.02 9.77
C PHE A 38 7.42 13.59 10.29
N ARG A 39 6.28 13.01 10.66
CA ARG A 39 6.16 11.60 11.00
C ARG A 39 5.19 10.94 10.02
N LEU A 40 5.57 9.79 9.45
CA LEU A 40 4.75 9.10 8.44
C LEU A 40 3.33 8.79 8.97
N THR A 41 3.22 8.37 10.23
CA THR A 41 1.92 8.05 10.83
C THR A 41 0.97 9.25 10.98
N GLU A 42 1.46 10.49 10.91
CA GLU A 42 0.65 11.72 10.95
C GLU A 42 0.05 12.06 9.58
N ALA A 43 0.59 11.49 8.51
CA ALA A 43 0.09 11.69 7.14
C ALA A 43 -1.00 10.67 6.74
N LYS A 44 -1.54 9.88 7.70
CA LYS A 44 -2.58 8.88 7.42
C LYS A 44 -3.77 9.48 6.68
N GLY A 45 -4.24 8.75 5.66
CA GLY A 45 -5.34 9.20 4.81
C GLY A 45 -4.91 10.04 3.61
N LYS A 46 -3.63 10.41 3.50
CA LYS A 46 -3.06 11.11 2.35
C LYS A 46 -1.96 10.28 1.69
N TYR A 47 -1.74 10.54 0.41
CA TYR A 47 -0.51 10.08 -0.23
C TYR A 47 0.69 10.85 0.33
N VAL A 48 1.87 10.21 0.33
CA VAL A 48 3.13 10.86 0.73
C VAL A 48 4.14 10.69 -0.39
N ALA A 49 4.59 11.82 -0.95
CA ALA A 49 5.64 11.85 -1.95
C ALA A 49 6.98 12.20 -1.28
N LEU A 50 7.86 11.21 -1.17
CA LEU A 50 9.20 11.36 -0.61
C LEU A 50 10.16 11.72 -1.75
N HIS A 51 10.72 12.93 -1.71
CA HIS A 51 11.69 13.43 -2.69
C HIS A 51 13.10 13.31 -2.10
N PHE A 52 13.83 12.29 -2.49
CA PHE A 52 15.24 12.15 -2.13
C PHE A 52 16.09 13.02 -3.03
N LEU A 53 16.50 14.16 -2.50
CA LEU A 53 17.32 15.16 -3.20
C LEU A 53 18.79 14.81 -3.07
N LEU A 54 19.58 15.23 -4.06
CA LEU A 54 21.03 15.04 -4.01
C LEU A 54 21.67 15.90 -2.94
N LYS A 55 22.84 15.47 -2.46
CA LYS A 55 23.73 16.25 -1.61
C LYS A 55 24.22 17.50 -2.37
N THR A 56 24.41 18.60 -1.62
CA THR A 56 25.01 19.86 -2.05
C THR A 56 24.28 20.64 -3.15
N GLU A 57 24.96 21.60 -3.76
CA GLU A 57 24.43 22.56 -4.72
C GLU A 57 24.02 21.90 -6.04
N CYS A 58 22.77 21.44 -6.09
CA CYS A 58 22.20 20.84 -7.28
C CYS A 58 21.17 21.81 -7.92
N PRO A 59 21.51 22.49 -9.04
CA PRO A 59 20.57 23.40 -9.72
C PRO A 59 19.30 22.69 -10.21
N VAL A 60 19.42 21.41 -10.55
CA VAL A 60 18.27 20.58 -10.95
C VAL A 60 17.35 20.35 -9.76
N CYS A 61 17.91 20.09 -8.56
CA CYS A 61 17.12 19.94 -7.35
C CYS A 61 16.38 21.24 -7.00
N LEU A 62 17.03 22.40 -7.15
CA LEU A 62 16.38 23.70 -6.93
C LEU A 62 15.19 23.91 -7.85
N ARG A 63 15.34 23.67 -9.15
CA ARG A 63 14.24 23.80 -10.11
C ARG A 63 13.11 22.83 -9.79
N HIS A 64 13.44 21.57 -9.52
CA HIS A 64 12.48 20.53 -9.14
C HIS A 64 11.69 20.94 -7.89
N THR A 65 12.37 21.36 -6.84
CA THR A 65 11.71 21.77 -5.59
C THR A 65 10.84 23.00 -5.78
N ARG A 66 11.30 24.01 -6.56
CA ARG A 66 10.49 25.20 -6.88
C ARG A 66 9.21 24.85 -7.64
N ASP A 67 9.28 23.97 -8.63
CA ASP A 67 8.11 23.55 -9.41
C ASP A 67 7.06 22.90 -8.50
N TYR A 68 7.50 22.01 -7.62
CA TYR A 68 6.60 21.38 -6.64
C TYR A 68 6.08 22.37 -5.59
N ALA A 69 6.90 23.31 -5.14
CA ALA A 69 6.48 24.34 -4.18
C ALA A 69 5.38 25.24 -4.73
N GLN A 70 5.50 25.63 -6.00
CA GLN A 70 4.54 26.51 -6.67
C GLN A 70 3.21 25.82 -7.00
N ARG A 71 3.25 24.52 -7.21
CA ARG A 71 2.11 23.73 -7.71
C ARG A 71 1.54 22.76 -6.69
N GLY A 72 2.20 22.59 -5.54
CA GLY A 72 1.84 21.58 -4.52
C GLY A 72 0.40 21.68 -4.02
N GLU A 73 -0.15 22.87 -3.93
CA GLU A 73 -1.54 23.12 -3.51
C GLU A 73 -2.58 22.51 -4.47
N THR A 74 -2.21 22.25 -5.72
CA THR A 74 -3.09 21.57 -6.68
C THR A 74 -3.26 20.07 -6.41
N LEU A 75 -2.47 19.51 -5.49
CA LEU A 75 -2.54 18.12 -5.03
C LEU A 75 -2.79 18.06 -3.50
N PRO A 76 -3.97 18.50 -3.01
CA PRO A 76 -4.24 18.70 -1.58
C PRO A 76 -4.24 17.40 -0.76
N ASP A 77 -4.36 16.26 -1.41
CA ASP A 77 -4.33 14.93 -0.82
C ASP A 77 -2.94 14.26 -0.88
N VAL A 78 -1.89 15.03 -1.24
CA VAL A 78 -0.50 14.57 -1.26
C VAL A 78 0.34 15.42 -0.34
N VAL A 79 1.01 14.79 0.62
CA VAL A 79 2.04 15.43 1.44
C VAL A 79 3.37 15.32 0.71
N GLN A 80 4.00 16.48 0.42
CA GLN A 80 5.31 16.55 -0.21
C GLN A 80 6.40 16.59 0.86
N VAL A 81 7.32 15.64 0.86
CA VAL A 81 8.41 15.52 1.84
C VAL A 81 9.74 15.56 1.10
N PHE A 82 10.47 16.67 1.23
CA PHE A 82 11.78 16.86 0.58
C PHE A 82 12.89 16.51 1.55
N LEU A 83 13.75 15.59 1.15
CA LEU A 83 14.79 14.99 1.97
C LEU A 83 16.15 15.31 1.41
N LYS A 84 17.07 15.84 2.25
CA LYS A 84 18.47 16.09 1.90
C LYS A 84 19.41 15.44 2.92
N PRO A 85 20.52 14.83 2.46
CA PRO A 85 21.50 14.21 3.36
C PRO A 85 22.54 15.20 3.92
N ASP A 86 22.46 16.46 3.53
CA ASP A 86 23.42 17.50 3.89
C ASP A 86 23.40 17.87 5.38
N SER A 87 24.39 18.66 5.84
CA SER A 87 24.37 19.23 7.17
C SER A 87 23.25 20.25 7.36
N ALA A 88 22.96 20.60 8.60
CA ALA A 88 21.92 21.58 8.91
C ALA A 88 22.18 22.94 8.26
N GLU A 89 23.44 23.39 8.30
CA GLU A 89 23.89 24.66 7.71
C GLU A 89 23.79 24.66 6.19
N GLU A 90 24.18 23.56 5.54
CA GLU A 90 24.10 23.40 4.10
C GLU A 90 22.63 23.40 3.62
N ILE A 91 21.73 22.69 4.34
CA ILE A 91 20.29 22.68 4.04
C ILE A 91 19.70 24.09 4.17
N LYS A 92 20.03 24.82 5.23
CA LYS A 92 19.56 26.18 5.44
C LYS A 92 20.00 27.11 4.31
N SER A 93 21.31 27.13 4.01
CA SER A 93 21.87 27.91 2.87
C SER A 93 21.24 27.53 1.53
N TRP A 94 20.94 26.25 1.32
CA TRP A 94 20.29 25.79 0.11
C TRP A 94 18.82 26.22 0.05
N THR A 95 18.09 26.20 1.17
CA THR A 95 16.70 26.64 1.26
C THR A 95 16.57 28.13 0.93
N ASP A 96 17.51 28.95 1.40
CA ASP A 96 17.55 30.39 1.09
C ASP A 96 17.66 30.63 -0.42
N LYS A 97 18.36 29.77 -1.16
CA LYS A 97 18.48 29.83 -2.63
C LYS A 97 17.19 29.47 -3.38
N LEU A 98 16.20 28.88 -2.73
CA LEU A 98 14.88 28.67 -3.36
C LEU A 98 14.21 29.98 -3.70
N GLY A 99 14.44 31.03 -2.92
CA GLY A 99 13.81 32.32 -3.08
C GLY A 99 12.30 32.31 -2.77
N GLU A 100 11.74 33.50 -2.58
CA GLU A 100 10.30 33.66 -2.38
C GLU A 100 9.51 33.51 -3.71
N PRO A 101 8.28 32.95 -3.71
CA PRO A 101 7.57 32.40 -2.54
C PRO A 101 7.90 30.93 -2.23
N ALA A 102 8.74 30.27 -3.03
CA ALA A 102 9.00 28.83 -2.95
C ALA A 102 9.55 28.41 -1.58
N ALA A 103 10.43 29.23 -0.99
CA ALA A 103 11.00 28.94 0.33
C ALA A 103 9.97 28.86 1.45
N LYS A 104 8.84 29.60 1.34
CA LYS A 104 7.75 29.54 2.30
C LYS A 104 6.80 28.36 2.11
N GLY A 105 6.70 27.86 0.88
CA GLY A 105 5.80 26.77 0.50
C GLY A 105 6.39 25.37 0.72
N VAL A 106 7.66 25.24 1.12
CA VAL A 106 8.37 23.97 1.22
C VAL A 106 9.09 23.82 2.55
N THR A 107 9.04 22.63 3.11
CA THR A 107 9.92 22.23 4.22
C THR A 107 10.92 21.21 3.72
N ILE A 108 12.22 21.50 3.94
CA ILE A 108 13.31 20.58 3.63
C ILE A 108 13.69 19.85 4.92
N TYR A 109 13.58 18.54 4.90
CA TYR A 109 13.92 17.68 6.02
C TYR A 109 15.32 17.11 5.85
N ARG A 110 16.00 16.88 6.95
CA ARG A 110 17.31 16.26 6.95
C ARG A 110 17.19 14.73 7.02
N ASP A 111 17.81 14.07 6.07
CA ASP A 111 18.07 12.63 6.09
C ASP A 111 19.54 12.38 6.40
N ALA A 112 19.92 12.50 7.67
CA ALA A 112 21.31 12.38 8.10
C ALA A 112 21.93 11.07 7.59
N ASP A 113 23.13 11.19 6.96
CA ASP A 113 23.88 10.05 6.40
C ASP A 113 23.10 9.22 5.37
N ALA A 114 22.06 9.81 4.75
CA ALA A 114 21.15 9.15 3.83
C ALA A 114 20.55 7.86 4.42
N SER A 115 20.28 7.86 5.73
CA SER A 115 19.79 6.68 6.44
C SER A 115 18.40 6.25 5.97
N LEU A 116 17.51 7.21 5.71
CA LEU A 116 16.18 6.93 5.19
C LEU A 116 16.25 6.50 3.71
N ALA A 117 17.10 7.15 2.89
CA ALA A 117 17.34 6.70 1.51
C ALA A 117 17.80 5.24 1.47
N LYS A 118 18.72 4.84 2.35
CA LYS A 118 19.16 3.44 2.49
C LYS A 118 18.03 2.52 2.94
N ALA A 119 17.21 2.95 3.90
CA ALA A 119 16.05 2.17 4.37
C ALA A 119 15.01 1.92 3.27
N PHE A 120 14.87 2.88 2.33
CA PHE A 120 14.07 2.72 1.11
C PHE A 120 14.82 2.05 -0.03
N ALA A 121 16.03 1.53 0.20
CA ALA A 121 16.88 0.90 -0.81
C ALA A 121 17.09 1.78 -2.06
N ILE A 122 17.22 3.08 -1.86
CA ILE A 122 17.65 3.98 -2.93
C ILE A 122 19.15 3.73 -3.18
N PRO A 123 19.56 3.36 -4.40
CA PRO A 123 20.93 2.97 -4.66
C PRO A 123 21.91 4.15 -4.57
N ASP A 124 23.12 3.86 -4.19
CA ASP A 124 24.24 4.79 -4.30
C ASP A 124 24.46 5.16 -5.77
N GLY A 125 24.63 6.43 -6.04
CA GLY A 125 24.70 6.96 -7.40
C GLY A 125 26.13 7.27 -7.84
N TYR A 126 26.84 8.12 -7.12
CA TYR A 126 28.15 8.60 -7.52
C TYR A 126 28.97 9.06 -6.31
N ALA A 127 30.29 9.12 -6.49
CA ALA A 127 31.18 9.67 -5.48
C ALA A 127 31.25 11.21 -5.63
N PHE A 128 31.12 11.91 -4.51
CA PHE A 128 31.24 13.36 -4.44
C PHE A 128 31.97 13.74 -3.15
N HIS A 129 33.09 14.46 -3.28
CA HIS A 129 33.94 14.82 -2.14
C HIS A 129 34.29 13.65 -1.20
N GLY A 130 34.61 12.49 -1.79
CA GLY A 130 34.98 11.28 -1.05
C GLY A 130 33.81 10.55 -0.37
N GLN A 131 32.56 10.96 -0.62
CA GLN A 131 31.37 10.31 -0.11
C GLN A 131 30.51 9.74 -1.24
N SER A 132 29.91 8.58 -1.04
CA SER A 132 28.86 8.08 -1.92
C SER A 132 27.58 8.88 -1.71
N VAL A 133 27.00 9.33 -2.81
CA VAL A 133 25.71 10.03 -2.83
C VAL A 133 24.70 9.17 -3.55
N HIS A 134 23.51 8.97 -2.96
CA HIS A 134 22.44 8.21 -3.60
C HIS A 134 21.94 8.91 -4.88
N PHE A 135 21.32 8.15 -5.78
CA PHE A 135 20.61 8.72 -6.91
C PHE A 135 19.40 9.54 -6.44
N PRO A 136 19.00 10.58 -7.21
CA PRO A 136 17.75 11.25 -6.92
C PRO A 136 16.60 10.28 -7.10
N ALA A 137 15.63 10.34 -6.18
CA ALA A 137 14.47 9.46 -6.27
C ALA A 137 13.20 10.14 -5.80
N LEU A 138 12.07 9.64 -6.28
CA LEU A 138 10.75 9.89 -5.73
C LEU A 138 10.13 8.56 -5.35
N VAL A 139 9.69 8.44 -4.10
CA VAL A 139 8.92 7.29 -3.61
C VAL A 139 7.54 7.79 -3.22
N LEU A 140 6.50 7.17 -3.76
CA LEU A 140 5.12 7.50 -3.45
C LEU A 140 4.52 6.44 -2.55
N LEU A 141 4.04 6.87 -1.39
CA LEU A 141 3.31 6.03 -0.45
C LEU A 141 1.81 6.31 -0.56
N ASP A 142 1.00 5.27 -0.42
CA ASP A 142 -0.46 5.38 -0.39
C ASP A 142 -0.98 5.89 0.97
N PRO A 143 -2.29 6.17 1.11
CA PRO A 143 -2.88 6.61 2.38
C PRO A 143 -2.72 5.65 3.56
N ALA A 144 -2.30 4.41 3.31
CA ALA A 144 -1.96 3.43 4.35
C ALA A 144 -0.44 3.38 4.66
N GLY A 145 0.37 4.23 4.00
CA GLY A 145 1.82 4.28 4.17
C GLY A 145 2.58 3.20 3.38
N ARG A 146 1.94 2.51 2.44
CA ARG A 146 2.57 1.48 1.60
C ARG A 146 3.16 2.12 0.35
N GLU A 147 4.33 1.68 -0.06
CA GLU A 147 4.91 2.11 -1.31
C GLU A 147 4.07 1.59 -2.50
N VAL A 148 3.62 2.50 -3.36
CA VAL A 148 2.81 2.19 -4.54
C VAL A 148 3.49 2.60 -5.85
N PHE A 149 4.53 3.40 -5.77
CA PHE A 149 5.33 3.80 -6.93
C PHE A 149 6.70 4.32 -6.48
N ARG A 150 7.72 4.08 -7.31
CA ARG A 150 9.01 4.76 -7.21
C ARG A 150 9.58 5.11 -8.57
N HIS A 151 10.30 6.20 -8.60
CA HIS A 151 11.21 6.58 -9.67
C HIS A 151 12.60 6.77 -9.07
N VAL A 152 13.58 6.07 -9.58
CA VAL A 152 15.00 6.31 -9.25
C VAL A 152 15.67 6.87 -10.49
N GLY A 153 16.26 8.04 -10.37
CA GLY A 153 16.91 8.73 -11.48
C GLY A 153 18.14 7.96 -11.98
N LYS A 154 18.31 7.91 -13.29
CA LYS A 154 19.45 7.25 -13.96
C LYS A 154 20.73 8.10 -13.92
N ASN A 155 20.58 9.37 -13.61
CA ASN A 155 21.65 10.36 -13.49
C ASN A 155 21.17 11.55 -12.66
N ASN A 156 22.08 12.52 -12.42
CA ASN A 156 21.80 13.70 -11.59
C ASN A 156 20.74 14.65 -12.15
N GLY A 157 20.38 14.53 -13.43
CA GLY A 157 19.36 15.35 -14.10
C GLY A 157 17.98 14.67 -14.14
N ASP A 158 17.93 13.36 -13.97
CA ASP A 158 16.70 12.58 -14.10
C ASP A 158 15.83 12.75 -12.85
N ARG A 159 14.68 13.35 -13.03
CA ARG A 159 13.70 13.65 -11.96
C ARG A 159 12.29 13.27 -12.41
N PHE A 160 11.49 12.79 -11.47
CA PHE A 160 10.07 12.63 -11.70
C PHE A 160 9.39 13.98 -11.51
N GLY A 161 8.99 14.61 -12.60
CA GLY A 161 8.42 15.97 -12.60
C GLY A 161 6.99 16.00 -12.03
N PHE A 162 6.52 17.20 -11.70
CA PHE A 162 5.21 17.41 -11.09
C PHE A 162 4.06 16.84 -11.96
N ASP A 163 4.08 17.08 -13.28
CA ASP A 163 3.03 16.57 -14.18
C ASP A 163 3.02 15.04 -14.26
N GLN A 164 4.21 14.43 -14.19
CA GLN A 164 4.33 12.97 -14.12
C GLN A 164 3.74 12.42 -12.81
N LEU A 165 3.98 13.10 -11.67
CA LEU A 165 3.37 12.71 -10.39
C LEU A 165 1.85 12.88 -10.42
N ALA A 166 1.34 13.99 -10.94
CA ALA A 166 -0.09 14.23 -11.07
C ALA A 166 -0.77 13.15 -11.94
N ALA A 167 -0.16 12.81 -13.09
CA ALA A 167 -0.65 11.74 -13.95
C ALA A 167 -0.61 10.36 -13.27
N LYS A 168 0.48 10.04 -12.57
CA LYS A 168 0.62 8.78 -11.83
C LYS A 168 -0.40 8.67 -10.69
N LEU A 169 -0.66 9.75 -9.97
CA LEU A 169 -1.71 9.79 -8.94
C LEU A 169 -3.10 9.58 -9.54
N ALA A 170 -3.39 10.21 -10.68
CA ALA A 170 -4.66 10.00 -11.38
C ALA A 170 -4.83 8.53 -11.80
N GLU A 171 -3.78 7.91 -12.34
CA GLU A 171 -3.75 6.47 -12.68
C GLU A 171 -4.00 5.58 -11.46
N LEU A 172 -3.27 5.82 -10.36
CA LEU A 172 -3.41 5.06 -9.12
C LEU A 172 -4.80 5.19 -8.51
N LYS A 173 -5.35 6.42 -8.48
CA LYS A 173 -6.72 6.69 -8.01
C LYS A 173 -7.77 6.04 -8.90
N ALA A 174 -7.62 6.10 -10.22
CA ALA A 174 -8.51 5.44 -11.16
C ALA A 174 -8.47 3.91 -11.00
N THR A 175 -7.27 3.34 -10.75
CA THR A 175 -7.13 1.92 -10.47
C THR A 175 -7.74 1.56 -9.11
N ALA A 176 -7.50 2.36 -8.06
CA ALA A 176 -8.13 2.18 -6.77
C ALA A 176 -9.67 2.33 -6.84
N ALA A 177 -10.18 3.23 -7.67
CA ALA A 177 -11.62 3.40 -7.90
C ALA A 177 -12.24 2.22 -8.67
N LYS A 178 -11.49 1.61 -9.60
CA LYS A 178 -11.93 0.37 -10.28
C LYS A 178 -11.95 -0.84 -9.33
N VAL A 179 -11.10 -0.83 -8.29
CA VAL A 179 -11.10 -1.78 -7.18
C VAL A 179 -11.82 -1.13 -5.97
N SER A 180 -12.87 -0.35 -6.22
CA SER A 180 -13.67 0.22 -5.13
C SER A 180 -14.18 -0.93 -4.28
N PRO A 181 -13.88 -0.97 -2.98
CA PRO A 181 -14.47 -2.00 -2.13
C PRO A 181 -15.99 -1.86 -2.20
N ALA A 182 -16.69 -2.98 -2.17
CA ALA A 182 -18.14 -2.96 -2.00
C ALA A 182 -18.51 -1.96 -0.89
N PRO A 183 -19.58 -1.21 -1.01
CA PRO A 183 -20.04 -0.33 0.07
C PRO A 183 -20.03 -1.08 1.40
N LEU A 184 -19.58 -0.45 2.49
CA LEU A 184 -19.48 -1.11 3.80
C LEU A 184 -20.76 -1.83 4.22
N ALA A 185 -21.92 -1.31 3.80
CA ALA A 185 -23.23 -1.96 3.99
C ALA A 185 -23.34 -3.35 3.32
N GLN A 186 -22.44 -3.68 2.41
CA GLN A 186 -22.42 -5.00 1.76
C GLN A 186 -21.62 -6.04 2.54
N TYR A 187 -20.74 -5.61 3.46
CA TYR A 187 -19.91 -6.50 4.27
C TYR A 187 -20.65 -7.06 5.49
N ASN A 188 -20.22 -8.22 5.97
CA ASN A 188 -20.67 -8.80 7.24
C ASN A 188 -19.85 -8.20 8.39
N LEU A 189 -20.36 -7.10 8.96
CA LEU A 189 -19.67 -6.32 9.96
C LEU A 189 -20.51 -6.19 11.24
N GLY A 190 -19.87 -6.40 12.37
CA GLY A 190 -20.43 -6.10 13.69
C GLY A 190 -20.30 -4.62 14.08
N ALA A 191 -20.59 -4.33 15.33
CA ALA A 191 -20.46 -3.01 15.90
C ALA A 191 -19.05 -2.44 15.70
N GLY A 192 -18.93 -1.15 15.37
CA GLY A 192 -17.64 -0.51 15.08
C GLY A 192 -16.98 -0.97 13.78
N GLN A 193 -17.79 -1.43 12.81
CA GLN A 193 -17.32 -1.97 11.53
C GLN A 193 -16.41 -3.20 11.68
N LEU A 194 -16.60 -4.00 12.72
CA LEU A 194 -15.75 -5.13 13.08
C LEU A 194 -16.00 -6.32 12.16
N ALA A 195 -14.99 -6.75 11.42
CA ALA A 195 -15.02 -7.94 10.58
C ALA A 195 -14.79 -9.23 11.39
N LEU A 196 -15.20 -10.38 10.80
CA LEU A 196 -14.90 -11.72 11.28
C LEU A 196 -15.33 -11.96 12.74
N GLN A 197 -16.33 -11.20 13.24
CA GLN A 197 -16.72 -11.22 14.65
C GLN A 197 -15.53 -11.04 15.62
N GLY A 198 -14.46 -10.34 15.14
CA GLY A 198 -13.26 -10.06 15.91
C GLY A 198 -12.19 -11.16 15.88
N TYR A 199 -12.31 -12.15 15.03
CA TYR A 199 -11.26 -13.14 14.80
C TYR A 199 -10.13 -12.57 13.93
N ASP A 200 -8.91 -13.06 14.17
CA ASP A 200 -7.69 -12.61 13.47
C ASP A 200 -7.65 -13.15 12.04
N PRO A 201 -7.70 -12.27 11.01
CA PRO A 201 -7.71 -12.71 9.61
C PRO A 201 -6.44 -13.45 9.19
N VAL A 202 -5.28 -13.14 9.79
CA VAL A 202 -3.99 -13.76 9.46
C VAL A 202 -3.89 -15.17 10.02
N ALA A 203 -4.51 -15.42 11.17
CA ALA A 203 -4.44 -16.73 11.84
C ALA A 203 -5.03 -17.85 11.01
N TYR A 204 -6.03 -17.57 10.17
CA TYR A 204 -6.61 -18.56 9.25
C TYR A 204 -5.60 -19.10 8.24
N PHE A 205 -4.66 -18.24 7.80
CA PHE A 205 -3.64 -18.62 6.82
C PHE A 205 -2.37 -19.16 7.49
N ALA A 206 -1.93 -18.51 8.57
CA ALA A 206 -0.66 -18.84 9.21
C ALA A 206 -0.71 -20.12 10.04
N ALA A 207 -1.81 -20.33 10.77
CA ALA A 207 -1.98 -21.44 11.71
C ALA A 207 -3.09 -22.42 11.28
N ALA A 208 -3.81 -22.14 10.18
CA ALA A 208 -5.03 -22.84 9.77
C ALA A 208 -6.03 -23.02 10.94
N LYS A 209 -6.06 -22.02 11.83
CA LYS A 209 -6.85 -22.07 13.07
C LYS A 209 -7.53 -20.73 13.31
N PRO A 210 -8.87 -20.69 13.48
CA PRO A 210 -9.58 -19.49 13.88
C PRO A 210 -9.11 -19.09 15.29
N THR A 211 -8.57 -17.89 15.40
CA THR A 211 -8.01 -17.36 16.64
C THR A 211 -8.65 -16.01 16.95
N PRO A 212 -9.27 -15.80 18.12
CA PRO A 212 -9.80 -14.50 18.50
C PRO A 212 -8.69 -13.43 18.52
N GLY A 213 -8.99 -12.28 17.94
CA GLY A 213 -8.12 -11.10 18.03
C GLY A 213 -8.34 -10.34 19.34
N LYS A 214 -7.33 -9.63 19.78
CA LYS A 214 -7.36 -8.76 20.96
C LYS A 214 -7.98 -7.40 20.62
N ALA A 215 -8.70 -6.81 21.55
CA ALA A 215 -9.40 -5.54 21.31
C ALA A 215 -8.44 -4.34 21.14
N ASP A 216 -7.26 -4.42 21.71
CA ASP A 216 -6.20 -3.41 21.67
C ASP A 216 -5.26 -3.54 20.46
N ILE A 217 -5.32 -4.68 19.73
CA ILE A 217 -4.49 -4.89 18.52
C ILE A 217 -5.38 -4.85 17.29
N THR A 218 -5.57 -3.66 16.74
CA THR A 218 -6.50 -3.44 15.60
C THR A 218 -5.83 -2.75 14.42
N VAL A 219 -6.45 -2.91 13.25
CA VAL A 219 -6.18 -2.13 12.04
C VAL A 219 -7.51 -1.77 11.39
N GLN A 220 -7.65 -0.52 10.97
CA GLN A 220 -8.70 -0.13 10.01
C GLN A 220 -8.16 -0.25 8.59
N TYR A 221 -8.85 -1.03 7.77
CA TYR A 221 -8.52 -1.19 6.36
C TYR A 221 -9.78 -1.04 5.50
N ARG A 222 -9.79 -0.05 4.61
CA ARG A 222 -10.96 0.30 3.77
C ARG A 222 -12.26 0.50 4.57
N GLY A 223 -12.15 1.13 5.73
CA GLY A 223 -13.28 1.39 6.64
C GLY A 223 -13.69 0.19 7.49
N VAL A 224 -13.10 -0.98 7.29
CA VAL A 224 -13.36 -2.20 8.07
C VAL A 224 -12.34 -2.33 9.19
N THR A 225 -12.80 -2.66 10.40
CA THR A 225 -11.95 -2.90 11.58
C THR A 225 -11.61 -4.38 11.67
N TYR A 226 -10.32 -4.69 11.70
CA TYR A 226 -9.80 -6.04 11.93
C TYR A 226 -9.09 -6.11 13.28
N ARG A 227 -9.23 -7.22 14.01
CA ARG A 227 -8.53 -7.52 15.26
C ARG A 227 -7.48 -8.60 15.04
N PHE A 228 -6.38 -8.53 15.77
CA PHE A 228 -5.26 -9.48 15.65
C PHE A 228 -4.92 -10.12 16.99
N ALA A 229 -4.52 -11.38 16.96
CA ALA A 229 -4.08 -12.11 18.15
C ALA A 229 -2.69 -11.65 18.64
N SER A 230 -1.87 -11.08 17.72
CA SER A 230 -0.54 -10.59 18.02
C SER A 230 -0.14 -9.41 17.12
N ASP A 231 0.84 -8.63 17.56
CA ASP A 231 1.46 -7.57 16.73
C ASP A 231 2.15 -8.13 15.48
N GLU A 232 2.65 -9.36 15.54
CA GLU A 232 3.25 -10.03 14.39
C GLU A 232 2.19 -10.26 13.29
N ASN A 233 1.01 -10.76 13.64
CA ASN A 233 -0.08 -10.93 12.68
C ASN A 233 -0.58 -9.58 12.16
N ARG A 234 -0.65 -8.56 13.01
CA ARG A 234 -0.96 -7.20 12.59
C ARG A 234 0.03 -6.68 11.54
N LYS A 235 1.34 -6.89 11.75
CA LYS A 235 2.38 -6.51 10.77
C LYS A 235 2.24 -7.27 9.46
N ARG A 236 1.97 -8.58 9.51
CA ARG A 236 1.74 -9.40 8.30
C ARG A 236 0.52 -8.91 7.51
N PHE A 237 -0.56 -8.59 8.21
CA PHE A 237 -1.75 -8.01 7.57
C PHE A 237 -1.42 -6.68 6.89
N LEU A 238 -0.72 -5.77 7.57
CA LEU A 238 -0.35 -4.47 7.01
C LEU A 238 0.56 -4.59 5.78
N ALA A 239 1.40 -5.62 5.71
CA ALA A 239 2.26 -5.89 4.56
C ALA A 239 1.46 -6.35 3.31
N ALA A 240 0.37 -7.10 3.50
CA ALA A 240 -0.42 -7.65 2.40
C ALA A 240 -1.90 -7.84 2.79
N PRO A 241 -2.68 -6.77 3.02
CA PRO A 241 -4.05 -6.88 3.51
C PRO A 241 -4.96 -7.71 2.62
N GLU A 242 -4.85 -7.54 1.30
CA GLU A 242 -5.68 -8.24 0.31
C GLU A 242 -5.55 -9.76 0.35
N GLN A 243 -4.42 -10.26 0.86
CA GLN A 243 -4.19 -11.70 1.02
C GLN A 243 -4.92 -12.29 2.24
N HIS A 244 -5.37 -11.44 3.16
CA HIS A 244 -5.92 -11.89 4.44
C HIS A 244 -7.38 -11.50 4.66
N VAL A 245 -7.93 -10.58 3.85
CA VAL A 245 -9.35 -10.21 3.95
C VAL A 245 -10.26 -11.39 3.57
N PRO A 246 -11.41 -11.55 4.25
CA PRO A 246 -12.33 -12.63 3.92
C PRO A 246 -12.98 -12.41 2.56
N THR A 247 -13.20 -13.51 1.84
CA THR A 247 -13.95 -13.49 0.58
C THR A 247 -15.40 -13.09 0.85
N TYR A 248 -16.04 -12.46 -0.12
CA TYR A 248 -17.46 -12.07 -0.08
C TYR A 248 -17.83 -11.17 1.11
N GLY A 249 -16.89 -10.28 1.49
CA GLY A 249 -17.11 -9.36 2.61
C GLY A 249 -17.34 -10.06 3.96
N GLY A 250 -16.99 -11.35 4.08
CA GLY A 250 -17.16 -12.12 5.30
C GLY A 250 -18.51 -12.83 5.44
N TRP A 251 -19.36 -12.84 4.41
CA TRP A 251 -20.59 -13.63 4.39
C TRP A 251 -20.34 -15.11 4.11
N CYS A 252 -21.33 -15.95 4.44
CA CYS A 252 -21.31 -17.39 4.15
C CYS A 252 -21.15 -17.64 2.63
N ALA A 253 -20.06 -18.33 2.24
CA ALA A 253 -19.73 -18.57 0.84
C ALA A 253 -20.79 -19.41 0.12
N THR A 254 -21.36 -20.42 0.78
CA THR A 254 -22.43 -21.26 0.22
C THR A 254 -23.72 -20.47 0.00
N ALA A 255 -24.04 -19.55 0.91
CA ALA A 255 -25.20 -18.67 0.75
C ALA A 255 -24.94 -17.65 -0.38
N MET A 256 -23.73 -17.12 -0.48
CA MET A 256 -23.33 -16.23 -1.56
C MET A 256 -23.45 -16.91 -2.94
N ALA A 257 -23.17 -18.20 -3.04
CA ALA A 257 -23.40 -18.95 -4.28
C ALA A 257 -24.89 -19.03 -4.69
N LYS A 258 -25.81 -18.75 -3.77
CA LYS A 258 -27.25 -18.63 -4.01
C LYS A 258 -27.70 -17.17 -4.16
N GLY A 259 -26.80 -16.20 -4.03
CA GLY A 259 -27.11 -14.76 -4.02
C GLY A 259 -27.67 -14.25 -2.70
N GLU A 260 -27.40 -14.94 -1.60
CA GLU A 260 -27.92 -14.63 -0.26
C GLU A 260 -26.78 -14.20 0.68
N LYS A 261 -27.10 -13.35 1.67
CA LYS A 261 -26.22 -12.95 2.74
C LYS A 261 -26.65 -13.64 4.03
N VAL A 262 -25.81 -14.56 4.52
CA VAL A 262 -26.06 -15.32 5.74
C VAL A 262 -24.85 -15.20 6.66
N GLU A 263 -25.09 -15.02 7.97
CA GLU A 263 -24.08 -14.97 9.02
C GLU A 263 -23.20 -16.22 9.03
N ILE A 264 -22.00 -16.07 9.55
CA ILE A 264 -21.00 -17.14 9.60
C ILE A 264 -20.74 -17.60 11.03
N ASP A 265 -20.19 -18.79 11.15
CA ASP A 265 -19.42 -19.22 12.33
C ASP A 265 -17.94 -19.05 11.99
N PRO A 266 -17.20 -18.17 12.69
CA PRO A 266 -15.77 -17.94 12.40
C PRO A 266 -14.90 -19.19 12.47
N ALA A 267 -15.35 -20.22 13.25
CA ALA A 267 -14.68 -21.50 13.32
C ALA A 267 -14.95 -22.42 12.11
N ASN A 268 -15.95 -22.08 11.28
CA ASN A 268 -16.32 -22.85 10.10
C ASN A 268 -15.78 -22.17 8.82
N PHE A 269 -14.57 -22.48 8.45
CA PHE A 269 -13.84 -21.82 7.38
C PHE A 269 -13.11 -22.81 6.47
N LYS A 270 -12.63 -22.30 5.34
CA LYS A 270 -11.71 -22.98 4.42
C LYS A 270 -10.80 -21.96 3.76
N VAL A 271 -9.52 -22.27 3.67
CA VAL A 271 -8.58 -21.51 2.86
C VAL A 271 -8.20 -22.35 1.64
N THR A 272 -8.50 -21.85 0.45
CA THR A 272 -8.21 -22.51 -0.82
C THR A 272 -7.75 -21.46 -1.82
N ASN A 273 -6.65 -21.75 -2.54
CA ASN A 273 -6.07 -20.85 -3.55
C ASN A 273 -5.82 -19.42 -3.02
N GLY A 274 -5.38 -19.30 -1.76
CA GLY A 274 -5.11 -18.01 -1.13
C GLY A 274 -6.36 -17.21 -0.74
N ARG A 275 -7.56 -17.79 -0.78
CA ARG A 275 -8.83 -17.15 -0.43
C ARG A 275 -9.40 -17.73 0.85
N LEU A 276 -9.86 -16.86 1.75
CA LEU A 276 -10.54 -17.26 2.98
C LEU A 276 -12.06 -17.30 2.75
N PHE A 277 -12.63 -18.48 2.76
CA PHE A 277 -14.07 -18.74 2.72
C PHE A 277 -14.59 -19.05 4.11
N LEU A 278 -15.72 -18.45 4.46
CA LEU A 278 -16.42 -18.62 5.73
C LEU A 278 -17.80 -19.21 5.50
N PHE A 279 -18.30 -19.96 6.46
CA PHE A 279 -19.55 -20.70 6.30
C PHE A 279 -20.43 -20.59 7.53
N TYR A 280 -21.73 -20.60 7.30
CA TYR A 280 -22.72 -20.79 8.35
C TYR A 280 -22.57 -22.18 8.99
N LYS A 281 -22.70 -22.24 10.31
CA LYS A 281 -22.88 -23.46 11.07
C LYS A 281 -23.81 -23.19 12.25
N GLY A 282 -24.88 -23.97 12.37
CA GLY A 282 -25.89 -23.78 13.41
C GLY A 282 -27.02 -24.77 13.30
N LEU A 283 -28.20 -24.40 13.77
CA LEU A 283 -29.40 -25.25 13.81
C LEU A 283 -29.78 -25.82 12.43
N TRP A 284 -29.53 -25.08 11.37
CA TRP A 284 -29.86 -25.50 9.99
C TRP A 284 -28.74 -26.32 9.32
N GLY A 285 -27.76 -26.77 10.09
CA GLY A 285 -26.68 -27.61 9.61
C GLY A 285 -25.35 -26.87 9.40
N ASN A 286 -24.50 -27.45 8.55
CA ASN A 286 -23.16 -26.93 8.20
C ASN A 286 -23.07 -26.70 6.71
N ALA A 287 -23.07 -25.42 6.31
CA ALA A 287 -23.07 -24.99 4.94
C ALA A 287 -21.77 -25.35 4.17
N ARG A 288 -20.66 -25.58 4.87
CA ARG A 288 -19.40 -26.02 4.25
C ARG A 288 -19.54 -27.38 3.58
N LYS A 289 -20.39 -28.26 4.10
CA LYS A 289 -20.61 -29.58 3.49
C LYS A 289 -21.14 -29.49 2.04
N ASP A 290 -21.98 -28.52 1.77
CA ASP A 290 -22.50 -28.30 0.41
C ASP A 290 -21.45 -27.62 -0.50
N TRP A 291 -20.63 -26.72 0.05
CA TRP A 291 -19.51 -26.12 -0.65
C TRP A 291 -18.49 -27.17 -1.10
N ASP A 292 -18.14 -28.10 -0.22
CA ASP A 292 -17.13 -29.12 -0.47
C ASP A 292 -17.55 -30.17 -1.52
N LYS A 293 -18.85 -30.22 -1.89
CA LYS A 293 -19.35 -31.13 -2.95
C LYS A 293 -18.85 -30.71 -4.35
N ASP A 294 -18.79 -29.39 -4.60
CA ASP A 294 -18.32 -28.82 -5.87
C ASP A 294 -17.86 -27.38 -5.66
N GLU A 295 -16.73 -27.23 -4.98
CA GLU A 295 -16.16 -25.91 -4.67
C GLU A 295 -15.96 -25.02 -5.90
N PRO A 296 -15.42 -25.52 -7.04
CA PRO A 296 -15.21 -24.67 -8.21
C PRO A 296 -16.51 -24.07 -8.74
N ALA A 297 -17.58 -24.86 -8.87
CA ALA A 297 -18.87 -24.37 -9.33
C ALA A 297 -19.54 -23.43 -8.31
N GLN A 298 -19.43 -23.73 -7.03
CA GLN A 298 -19.95 -22.88 -5.96
C GLN A 298 -19.22 -21.52 -5.96
N ALA A 299 -17.87 -21.54 -6.06
CA ALA A 299 -17.07 -20.31 -6.08
C ALA A 299 -17.40 -19.44 -7.31
N ALA A 300 -17.56 -20.03 -8.49
CA ALA A 300 -17.92 -19.28 -9.68
C ALA A 300 -19.27 -18.56 -9.54
N LYS A 301 -20.29 -19.24 -8.97
CA LYS A 301 -21.61 -18.64 -8.70
C LYS A 301 -21.51 -17.53 -7.64
N ALA A 302 -20.79 -17.77 -6.55
CA ALA A 302 -20.60 -16.81 -5.48
C ALA A 302 -19.85 -15.55 -5.95
N ASP A 303 -18.83 -15.72 -6.77
CA ASP A 303 -18.08 -14.63 -7.40
C ASP A 303 -19.01 -13.77 -8.28
N ALA A 304 -19.88 -14.40 -9.09
CA ALA A 304 -20.82 -13.68 -9.93
C ALA A 304 -21.86 -12.88 -9.12
N HIS A 305 -22.35 -13.44 -8.01
CA HIS A 305 -23.28 -12.72 -7.12
C HIS A 305 -22.58 -11.62 -6.32
N TRP A 306 -21.36 -11.88 -5.82
CA TRP A 306 -20.61 -10.87 -5.09
C TRP A 306 -20.30 -9.64 -5.93
N LYS A 307 -19.93 -9.81 -7.21
CA LYS A 307 -19.75 -8.68 -8.14
C LYS A 307 -20.99 -7.78 -8.21
N LYS A 308 -22.18 -8.35 -8.23
CA LYS A 308 -23.42 -7.56 -8.24
C LYS A 308 -23.60 -6.78 -6.91
N PHE A 309 -23.28 -7.37 -5.76
CA PHE A 309 -23.34 -6.69 -4.47
C PHE A 309 -22.25 -5.61 -4.32
N ALA A 310 -21.07 -5.87 -4.88
CA ALA A 310 -19.95 -4.96 -4.84
C ALA A 310 -20.09 -3.79 -5.84
N ASN A 311 -21.08 -3.83 -6.74
CA ASN A 311 -21.24 -2.89 -7.87
C ASN A 311 -20.03 -2.92 -8.84
N GLU A 312 -19.44 -4.10 -9.05
CA GLU A 312 -18.34 -4.34 -9.98
C GLU A 312 -18.83 -4.87 -11.35
#